data_cb2b1819717c3e43b93d1402baf76297
#
_entry.id   cb2b1819717c3e43b93d1402baf76297
#
_cell.length_a   1.000
_cell.length_b   1.000
_cell.length_c   1.000
_cell.angle_alpha   90.00
_cell.angle_beta   90.00
_cell.angle_gamma   90.00
#
_symmetry.space_group_name_H-M   'P 1'
#
loop_
_entity.id
_entity.type
_entity.pdbx_description
1 polymer ?
#
loop_
_entity_poly.entity_id
_entity_poly.type
_entity_poly.pdbx_seq_one_letter_code
_entity_poly.pdbx_strand_id
1 'polypeptide(L)'
;MRNVTIVSMVALAAVLVFLPAASAQKLELGKEPGLEVPEVTAGPGWKTCPRCQNNAHIRAAREKYKVDGHAFDPRDLSGVWGNNGIQLDIKNVPPMTPYGNELWEATQAEQVRPEIPPMNGGQGSKDPMMHCDPLGYPRSFTYNYGFEFVHLPDRVVQFFEWGGYHRTIWTDGRKLPEEAPQLRWYGYNVGRWEGDTFVVESNGFEDRSWLDQDRRSMARGMPHSDEMRLVERWKRTSYGTLEVELTIIDPKVYTTPWTTKGTVDLRPGAELSEYWCVPTDSEEYNRDLVR
;
A
#
# COMPACT_ATOMS: atom_id res chain seq x y z
N MET A 1 29.32 74.30 45.48
CA MET A 1 29.86 72.90 45.53
C MET A 1 29.29 72.14 44.34
N ARG A 2 30.09 71.96 43.30
CA ARG A 2 29.66 71.36 42.01
C ARG A 2 30.10 69.91 42.00
N ASN A 3 29.11 69.00 41.95
CA ASN A 3 29.36 67.58 41.72
C ASN A 3 29.42 67.32 40.20
N VAL A 4 30.59 66.87 39.76
CA VAL A 4 30.83 66.43 38.37
C VAL A 4 30.56 64.91 38.32
N THR A 5 29.54 64.51 37.61
CA THR A 5 29.27 63.10 37.36
C THR A 5 30.03 62.68 36.09
N ILE A 6 30.95 61.76 36.21
CA ILE A 6 31.68 61.16 35.09
C ILE A 6 30.79 60.08 34.53
N VAL A 7 30.37 60.24 33.28
CA VAL A 7 29.69 59.21 32.51
C VAL A 7 30.73 58.38 31.74
N SER A 8 30.93 57.15 32.17
CA SER A 8 31.78 56.20 31.45
C SER A 8 31.01 55.63 30.26
N MET A 9 31.42 56.00 29.07
CA MET A 9 30.98 55.34 27.84
C MET A 9 31.70 53.99 27.72
N VAL A 10 30.99 52.90 27.83
CA VAL A 10 31.47 51.59 27.47
C VAL A 10 31.19 51.41 25.96
N ALA A 11 32.25 51.41 25.18
CA ALA A 11 32.16 51.08 23.75
C ALA A 11 31.95 49.58 23.56
N LEU A 12 30.76 49.19 23.13
CA LEU A 12 30.47 47.83 22.73
C LEU A 12 31.04 47.59 21.32
N ALA A 13 32.16 46.91 21.22
CA ALA A 13 32.69 46.43 19.94
C ALA A 13 31.84 45.24 19.47
N ALA A 14 30.97 45.44 18.48
CA ALA A 14 30.26 44.38 17.81
C ALA A 14 31.25 43.60 16.93
N VAL A 15 31.61 42.39 17.36
CA VAL A 15 32.34 41.43 16.52
C VAL A 15 31.32 40.81 15.55
N LEU A 16 31.33 41.30 14.33
CA LEU A 16 30.64 40.66 13.22
C LEU A 16 31.41 39.38 12.86
N VAL A 17 30.93 38.26 13.37
CA VAL A 17 31.36 36.95 12.90
C VAL A 17 30.75 36.74 11.52
N PHE A 18 31.52 36.90 10.48
CA PHE A 18 31.18 36.45 9.15
C PHE A 18 31.15 34.92 9.17
N LEU A 19 29.95 34.33 9.32
CA LEU A 19 29.73 32.93 8.96
C LEU A 19 29.89 32.86 7.44
N PRO A 20 30.75 31.98 6.90
CA PRO A 20 30.76 31.74 5.48
C PRO A 20 29.35 31.23 5.09
N ALA A 21 28.74 31.89 4.11
CA ALA A 21 27.51 31.37 3.50
C ALA A 21 27.82 29.94 3.07
N ALA A 22 27.18 28.99 3.72
CA ALA A 22 27.18 27.62 3.25
C ALA A 22 26.55 27.67 1.84
N SER A 23 27.43 27.61 0.83
CA SER A 23 26.98 27.38 -0.54
C SER A 23 26.22 26.05 -0.51
N ALA A 24 24.92 26.11 -0.73
CA ALA A 24 24.14 24.92 -0.98
C ALA A 24 24.80 24.24 -2.19
N GLN A 25 25.58 23.21 -1.93
CA GLN A 25 26.05 22.33 -2.98
C GLN A 25 24.80 21.69 -3.56
N LYS A 26 24.51 22.02 -4.81
CA LYS A 26 23.51 21.36 -5.59
C LYS A 26 23.88 19.88 -5.56
N LEU A 27 23.11 19.08 -4.84
CA LEU A 27 23.29 17.63 -4.80
C LEU A 27 23.02 17.14 -6.22
N GLU A 28 24.05 16.92 -7.01
CA GLU A 28 23.92 16.17 -8.24
C GLU A 28 23.66 14.72 -7.84
N LEU A 29 22.41 14.30 -7.95
CA LEU A 29 22.02 12.90 -7.78
C LEU A 29 22.94 12.04 -8.65
N GLY A 30 23.82 11.28 -8.01
CA GLY A 30 24.74 10.35 -8.67
C GLY A 30 26.22 10.57 -8.43
N LYS A 31 26.64 11.60 -7.65
CA LYS A 31 28.05 11.80 -7.29
C LYS A 31 28.22 12.08 -5.81
N GLU A 32 28.06 11.08 -4.98
CA GLU A 32 28.66 11.11 -3.66
C GLU A 32 30.17 10.82 -3.79
N PRO A 33 31.05 11.65 -3.21
CA PRO A 33 32.49 11.38 -3.23
C PRO A 33 32.77 10.13 -2.39
N GLY A 34 33.09 9.02 -3.06
CA GLY A 34 33.51 7.78 -2.41
C GLY A 34 32.54 6.58 -2.65
N LEU A 35 31.36 6.76 -3.20
CA LEU A 35 30.58 5.64 -3.73
C LEU A 35 30.89 5.55 -5.24
N GLU A 36 31.91 4.80 -5.60
CA GLU A 36 31.96 4.23 -6.95
C GLU A 36 30.82 3.22 -7.03
N VAL A 37 29.65 3.68 -7.48
CA VAL A 37 28.62 2.75 -7.96
C VAL A 37 29.26 2.08 -9.17
N PRO A 38 29.53 0.75 -9.15
CA PRO A 38 30.08 0.10 -10.31
C PRO A 38 29.14 0.39 -11.47
N GLU A 39 29.68 0.91 -12.57
CA GLU A 39 28.91 1.05 -13.80
C GLU A 39 28.44 -0.37 -14.16
N VAL A 40 27.17 -0.67 -13.88
CA VAL A 40 26.58 -1.94 -14.21
C VAL A 40 26.43 -1.95 -15.73
N THR A 41 27.54 -2.22 -16.42
CA THR A 41 27.50 -2.48 -17.85
C THR A 41 26.66 -3.72 -18.06
N ALA A 42 25.55 -3.52 -18.73
CA ALA A 42 24.68 -4.62 -19.14
C ALA A 42 25.50 -5.63 -19.95
N GLY A 43 25.90 -6.74 -19.33
CA GLY A 43 26.59 -7.83 -20.00
C GLY A 43 25.68 -8.49 -21.05
N PRO A 44 26.24 -9.28 -21.97
CA PRO A 44 25.46 -10.01 -22.96
C PRO A 44 24.39 -10.87 -22.26
N GLY A 45 23.12 -10.62 -22.55
CA GLY A 45 21.99 -11.31 -21.93
C GLY A 45 21.35 -10.58 -20.74
N TRP A 46 21.85 -9.41 -20.37
CA TRP A 46 21.20 -8.58 -19.34
C TRP A 46 19.88 -8.03 -19.87
N LYS A 47 18.79 -8.37 -19.21
CA LYS A 47 17.48 -7.81 -19.52
C LYS A 47 17.15 -6.75 -18.48
N THR A 48 16.91 -5.53 -18.95
CA THR A 48 16.46 -4.41 -18.13
C THR A 48 15.03 -4.64 -17.62
N CYS A 49 14.85 -5.67 -16.80
CA CYS A 49 13.55 -5.94 -16.20
C CYS A 49 13.73 -6.21 -14.71
N PRO A 50 13.52 -5.20 -13.84
CA PRO A 50 13.58 -5.40 -12.39
C PRO A 50 12.69 -6.54 -11.92
N ARG A 51 11.50 -6.71 -12.54
CA ARG A 51 10.61 -7.84 -12.25
C ARG A 51 11.21 -9.19 -12.63
N CYS A 52 12.03 -9.25 -13.70
CA CYS A 52 12.68 -10.50 -14.10
C CYS A 52 13.79 -10.90 -13.11
N GLN A 53 14.48 -9.93 -12.51
CA GLN A 53 15.47 -10.18 -11.47
C GLN A 53 14.79 -10.70 -10.20
N ASN A 54 13.70 -10.06 -9.77
CA ASN A 54 12.89 -10.53 -8.65
C ASN A 54 12.40 -11.97 -8.87
N ASN A 55 11.93 -12.30 -10.07
CA ASN A 55 11.53 -13.68 -10.41
C ASN A 55 12.68 -14.69 -10.34
N ALA A 56 13.92 -14.28 -10.60
CA ALA A 56 15.08 -15.15 -10.42
C ALA A 56 15.36 -15.42 -8.95
N HIS A 57 15.30 -14.42 -8.10
CA HIS A 57 15.42 -14.58 -6.65
C HIS A 57 14.31 -15.45 -6.07
N ILE A 58 13.07 -15.21 -6.49
CA ILE A 58 11.92 -16.03 -6.06
C ILE A 58 12.15 -17.51 -6.47
N ARG A 59 12.55 -17.77 -7.72
CA ARG A 59 12.85 -19.14 -8.15
C ARG A 59 13.96 -19.78 -7.35
N ALA A 60 15.07 -19.06 -7.13
CA ALA A 60 16.19 -19.56 -6.34
C ALA A 60 15.78 -19.85 -4.88
N ALA A 61 14.94 -19.02 -4.31
CA ALA A 61 14.40 -19.26 -2.96
C ALA A 61 13.49 -20.49 -2.96
N ARG A 62 12.56 -20.63 -3.91
CA ARG A 62 11.69 -21.81 -4.04
C ARG A 62 12.48 -23.10 -4.14
N GLU A 63 13.56 -23.11 -4.94
CA GLU A 63 14.46 -24.25 -5.10
C GLU A 63 15.23 -24.54 -3.79
N LYS A 64 15.83 -23.52 -3.18
CA LYS A 64 16.55 -23.62 -1.89
C LYS A 64 15.69 -24.22 -0.78
N TYR A 65 14.46 -23.77 -0.68
CA TYR A 65 13.50 -24.22 0.35
C TYR A 65 12.65 -25.42 -0.10
N LYS A 66 12.91 -25.96 -1.27
CA LYS A 66 12.20 -27.14 -1.83
C LYS A 66 10.69 -26.96 -1.80
N VAL A 67 10.21 -25.81 -2.24
CA VAL A 67 8.78 -25.45 -2.19
C VAL A 67 7.93 -26.45 -2.98
N ASP A 68 8.41 -26.88 -4.15
CA ASP A 68 7.69 -27.82 -4.99
C ASP A 68 7.74 -29.24 -4.39
N GLY A 69 6.58 -29.84 -4.20
CA GLY A 69 6.46 -31.17 -3.58
C GLY A 69 6.62 -31.19 -2.06
N HIS A 70 6.75 -30.06 -1.40
CA HIS A 70 6.78 -29.99 0.06
C HIS A 70 5.42 -30.36 0.66
N ALA A 71 5.42 -31.18 1.69
CA ALA A 71 4.20 -31.49 2.45
C ALA A 71 3.70 -30.22 3.17
N PHE A 72 2.41 -30.04 3.22
CA PHE A 72 1.78 -28.86 3.86
C PHE A 72 0.45 -29.21 4.52
N ASP A 73 0.07 -28.40 5.48
CA ASP A 73 -1.28 -28.39 6.02
C ASP A 73 -2.11 -27.37 5.22
N PRO A 74 -3.21 -27.76 4.56
CA PRO A 74 -4.05 -26.85 3.80
C PRO A 74 -4.71 -25.76 4.66
N ARG A 75 -4.79 -25.98 5.99
CA ARG A 75 -5.33 -25.01 6.94
C ARG A 75 -4.28 -24.09 7.57
N ASP A 76 -3.01 -24.29 7.29
CA ASP A 76 -1.95 -23.39 7.70
C ASP A 76 -1.67 -22.37 6.59
N LEU A 77 -2.09 -21.13 6.79
CA LEU A 77 -1.81 -20.02 5.88
C LEU A 77 -0.56 -19.23 6.26
N SER A 78 0.18 -19.65 7.31
CA SER A 78 1.34 -18.92 7.84
C SER A 78 2.41 -18.72 6.78
N GLY A 79 3.10 -17.59 6.87
CA GLY A 79 4.21 -17.23 6.03
C GLY A 79 4.01 -15.92 5.26
N VAL A 80 5.09 -15.47 4.64
CA VAL A 80 5.10 -14.27 3.80
C VAL A 80 4.71 -14.65 2.38
N TRP A 81 3.68 -13.99 1.88
CA TRP A 81 3.11 -14.22 0.57
C TRP A 81 3.35 -13.00 -0.33
N GLY A 82 3.67 -13.25 -1.58
CA GLY A 82 3.87 -12.20 -2.57
C GLY A 82 2.62 -11.97 -3.40
N ASN A 83 2.28 -10.72 -3.61
CA ASN A 83 1.14 -10.37 -4.43
C ASN A 83 1.56 -10.02 -5.85
N ASN A 84 1.93 -11.02 -6.64
CA ASN A 84 2.35 -10.80 -8.02
C ASN A 84 1.20 -10.93 -9.05
N GLY A 85 -0.02 -11.24 -8.65
CA GLY A 85 -1.04 -11.64 -9.60
C GLY A 85 -2.47 -11.28 -9.30
N ILE A 86 -2.79 -10.79 -8.11
CA ILE A 86 -4.17 -10.44 -7.80
C ILE A 86 -4.38 -8.98 -8.10
N GLN A 87 -5.16 -8.76 -9.13
CA GLN A 87 -5.67 -7.45 -9.52
C GLN A 87 -7.18 -7.56 -9.54
N LEU A 88 -7.86 -6.50 -9.17
CA LEU A 88 -9.30 -6.46 -9.38
C LEU A 88 -9.58 -6.67 -10.88
N ASP A 89 -10.48 -7.60 -11.17
CA ASP A 89 -10.85 -7.86 -12.55
C ASP A 89 -11.75 -6.74 -13.08
N ILE A 90 -11.10 -5.72 -13.62
CA ILE A 90 -11.76 -4.51 -14.13
C ILE A 90 -12.71 -4.79 -15.30
N LYS A 91 -12.60 -5.96 -15.96
CA LYS A 91 -13.51 -6.33 -17.05
C LYS A 91 -14.86 -6.78 -16.53
N ASN A 92 -14.90 -7.29 -15.31
CA ASN A 92 -16.09 -7.80 -14.66
C ASN A 92 -16.69 -6.83 -13.64
N VAL A 93 -16.16 -5.60 -13.55
CA VAL A 93 -16.76 -4.55 -12.71
C VAL A 93 -18.15 -4.21 -13.25
N PRO A 94 -19.20 -4.37 -12.46
CA PRO A 94 -20.56 -4.06 -12.90
C PRO A 94 -20.73 -2.55 -13.07
N PRO A 95 -21.77 -2.10 -13.77
CA PRO A 95 -22.14 -0.70 -13.81
C PRO A 95 -22.33 -0.14 -12.40
N MET A 96 -21.91 1.10 -12.22
CA MET A 96 -22.13 1.82 -10.98
C MET A 96 -23.55 2.38 -10.92
N THR A 97 -24.05 2.54 -9.70
CA THR A 97 -25.28 3.30 -9.43
C THR A 97 -25.07 4.79 -9.74
N PRO A 98 -26.12 5.63 -9.76
CA PRO A 98 -25.92 7.07 -9.84
C PRO A 98 -25.01 7.62 -8.76
N TYR A 99 -25.16 7.17 -7.51
CA TYR A 99 -24.30 7.55 -6.38
C TYR A 99 -22.86 7.06 -6.59
N GLY A 100 -22.68 5.82 -7.04
CA GLY A 100 -21.35 5.28 -7.34
C GLY A 100 -20.63 6.07 -8.44
N ASN A 101 -21.36 6.51 -9.48
CA ASN A 101 -20.80 7.38 -10.51
C ASN A 101 -20.39 8.75 -9.98
N GLU A 102 -21.19 9.34 -9.07
CA GLU A 102 -20.84 10.59 -8.40
C GLU A 102 -19.55 10.47 -7.60
N LEU A 103 -19.42 9.41 -6.80
CA LEU A 103 -18.19 9.13 -6.07
C LEU A 103 -17.01 8.92 -7.03
N TRP A 104 -17.20 8.17 -8.10
CA TRP A 104 -16.14 7.89 -9.08
C TRP A 104 -15.68 9.17 -9.80
N GLU A 105 -16.60 10.06 -10.17
CA GLU A 105 -16.26 11.38 -10.71
C GLU A 105 -15.48 12.23 -9.70
N ALA A 106 -15.83 12.15 -8.41
CA ALA A 106 -15.15 12.89 -7.36
C ALA A 106 -13.67 12.47 -7.18
N THR A 107 -13.30 11.24 -7.58
CA THR A 107 -11.92 10.74 -7.52
C THR A 107 -11.02 11.25 -8.65
N GLN A 108 -11.58 11.99 -9.63
CA GLN A 108 -10.84 12.49 -10.78
C GLN A 108 -9.65 13.34 -10.34
N ALA A 109 -8.44 12.95 -10.74
CA ALA A 109 -7.25 13.76 -10.55
C ALA A 109 -7.36 15.12 -11.25
N GLU A 110 -6.80 16.15 -10.63
CA GLU A 110 -6.84 17.51 -11.15
C GLU A 110 -5.79 17.74 -12.24
N GLN A 111 -6.14 18.57 -13.23
CA GLN A 111 -5.20 19.00 -14.24
C GLN A 111 -4.31 20.11 -13.66
N VAL A 112 -3.07 19.79 -13.30
CA VAL A 112 -2.13 20.74 -12.70
C VAL A 112 -1.30 21.45 -13.78
N ARG A 113 -0.91 20.72 -14.84
CA ARG A 113 -0.16 21.27 -15.99
C ARG A 113 -0.83 20.86 -17.28
N PRO A 114 -1.00 21.81 -18.24
CA PRO A 114 -1.68 21.51 -19.50
C PRO A 114 -1.03 20.37 -20.31
N GLU A 115 0.29 20.23 -20.21
CA GLU A 115 1.09 19.25 -20.96
C GLU A 115 1.14 17.86 -20.31
N ILE A 116 0.71 17.72 -19.05
CA ILE A 116 0.75 16.46 -18.32
C ILE A 116 -0.68 16.00 -18.07
N PRO A 117 -1.07 14.84 -18.60
CA PRO A 117 -2.39 14.29 -18.29
C PRO A 117 -2.57 14.07 -16.78
N PRO A 118 -3.77 14.32 -16.22
CA PRO A 118 -4.05 14.04 -14.84
C PRO A 118 -3.93 12.53 -14.59
N MET A 119 -3.20 12.16 -13.55
CA MET A 119 -2.92 10.77 -13.18
C MET A 119 -2.99 10.60 -11.67
N ASN A 120 -3.62 9.52 -11.21
CA ASN A 120 -3.51 9.14 -9.80
C ASN A 120 -2.08 8.65 -9.49
N GLY A 121 -1.61 8.99 -8.30
CA GLY A 121 -0.21 8.78 -7.91
C GLY A 121 0.76 9.81 -8.49
N GLY A 122 0.25 10.87 -9.14
CA GLY A 122 1.01 11.99 -9.68
C GLY A 122 0.43 13.32 -9.24
N GLN A 123 0.76 14.37 -9.98
CA GLN A 123 0.26 15.73 -9.71
C GLN A 123 -1.26 15.79 -9.79
N GLY A 124 -1.87 16.48 -8.84
CA GLY A 124 -3.33 16.65 -8.78
C GLY A 124 -4.08 15.38 -8.41
N SER A 125 -3.37 14.34 -7.98
CA SER A 125 -3.98 13.09 -7.51
C SER A 125 -4.90 13.36 -6.32
N LYS A 126 -6.07 12.73 -6.34
CA LYS A 126 -6.99 12.66 -5.19
C LYS A 126 -6.90 11.32 -4.48
N ASP A 127 -5.88 10.54 -4.77
CA ASP A 127 -5.63 9.27 -4.11
C ASP A 127 -5.29 9.50 -2.64
N PRO A 128 -6.07 8.97 -1.68
CA PRO A 128 -5.81 9.16 -0.25
C PRO A 128 -4.41 8.71 0.17
N MET A 129 -3.85 7.72 -0.52
CA MET A 129 -2.48 7.25 -0.30
C MET A 129 -1.43 8.36 -0.46
N MET A 130 -1.68 9.35 -1.31
CA MET A 130 -0.76 10.48 -1.52
C MET A 130 -0.70 11.43 -0.32
N HIS A 131 -1.63 11.29 0.62
CA HIS A 131 -1.66 12.00 1.90
C HIS A 131 -1.36 11.08 3.09
N CYS A 132 -0.81 9.89 2.82
CA CYS A 132 -0.51 8.85 3.80
C CYS A 132 -1.74 8.29 4.53
N ASP A 133 -2.92 8.43 3.99
CA ASP A 133 -4.06 7.65 4.45
C ASP A 133 -3.81 6.17 4.16
N PRO A 134 -4.25 5.26 5.01
CA PRO A 134 -4.12 3.84 4.76
C PRO A 134 -4.79 3.43 3.44
N LEU A 135 -4.15 2.49 2.72
CA LEU A 135 -4.73 1.97 1.47
C LEU A 135 -6.13 1.39 1.67
N GLY A 136 -6.42 0.92 2.89
CA GLY A 136 -7.63 0.18 3.15
C GLY A 136 -7.62 -1.22 2.53
N TYR A 137 -8.71 -1.94 2.71
CA TYR A 137 -8.87 -3.29 2.17
C TYR A 137 -10.09 -3.32 1.21
N PRO A 138 -9.98 -3.91 0.03
CA PRO A 138 -8.98 -4.89 -0.43
C PRO A 138 -7.70 -4.29 -1.04
N ARG A 139 -7.57 -2.99 -1.18
CA ARG A 139 -6.48 -2.36 -1.93
C ARG A 139 -5.09 -2.75 -1.44
N SER A 140 -4.85 -2.83 -0.12
CA SER A 140 -3.56 -3.30 0.42
C SER A 140 -3.20 -4.70 -0.05
N PHE A 141 -4.20 -5.51 -0.34
CA PHE A 141 -4.02 -6.86 -0.85
C PHE A 141 -3.81 -6.89 -2.38
N THR A 142 -4.43 -5.99 -3.13
CA THR A 142 -4.27 -5.91 -4.60
C THR A 142 -3.02 -5.11 -5.01
N TYR A 143 -2.39 -4.43 -4.06
CA TYR A 143 -1.14 -3.72 -4.28
C TYR A 143 0.04 -4.70 -4.35
N ASN A 144 1.09 -4.36 -5.08
CA ASN A 144 2.20 -5.26 -5.41
C ASN A 144 3.23 -5.41 -4.26
N TYR A 145 2.76 -5.49 -3.03
CA TYR A 145 3.57 -5.70 -1.82
C TYR A 145 3.25 -7.04 -1.18
N GLY A 146 4.14 -7.49 -0.31
CA GLY A 146 3.96 -8.71 0.45
C GLY A 146 2.94 -8.58 1.57
N PHE A 147 2.44 -9.70 2.03
CA PHE A 147 1.66 -9.80 3.25
C PHE A 147 1.99 -11.10 3.98
N GLU A 148 1.67 -11.15 5.26
CA GLU A 148 1.91 -12.31 6.10
C GLU A 148 0.67 -12.68 6.90
N PHE A 149 0.37 -13.98 6.97
CA PHE A 149 -0.62 -14.50 7.90
C PHE A 149 0.06 -15.08 9.14
N VAL A 150 -0.46 -14.70 10.31
CA VAL A 150 -0.08 -15.25 11.60
C VAL A 150 -1.31 -15.82 12.28
N HIS A 151 -1.28 -17.12 12.58
CA HIS A 151 -2.35 -17.81 13.27
C HIS A 151 -2.20 -17.69 14.78
N LEU A 152 -3.27 -17.28 15.44
CA LEU A 152 -3.43 -17.25 16.89
C LEU A 152 -4.63 -18.11 17.28
N PRO A 153 -4.80 -18.51 18.56
CA PRO A 153 -5.85 -19.45 18.97
C PRO A 153 -7.28 -18.98 18.66
N ASP A 154 -7.54 -17.68 18.65
CA ASP A 154 -8.87 -17.06 18.50
C ASP A 154 -8.98 -16.14 17.28
N ARG A 155 -7.90 -15.97 16.53
CA ARG A 155 -7.85 -15.06 15.38
C ARG A 155 -6.70 -15.37 14.42
N VAL A 156 -6.82 -14.90 13.22
CA VAL A 156 -5.73 -14.79 12.28
C VAL A 156 -5.41 -13.30 12.12
N VAL A 157 -4.14 -12.93 12.17
CA VAL A 157 -3.67 -11.57 11.86
C VAL A 157 -3.04 -11.58 10.48
N GLN A 158 -3.45 -10.65 9.63
CA GLN A 158 -2.82 -10.43 8.34
C GLN A 158 -2.07 -9.09 8.37
N PHE A 159 -0.76 -9.15 8.25
CA PHE A 159 0.12 -8.00 8.15
C PHE A 159 0.35 -7.65 6.68
N PHE A 160 0.48 -6.36 6.38
CA PHE A 160 0.77 -5.85 5.05
C PHE A 160 2.10 -5.11 5.07
N GLU A 161 2.94 -5.39 4.09
CA GLU A 161 4.26 -4.77 3.94
C GLU A 161 4.14 -3.26 3.73
N TRP A 162 3.18 -2.82 2.90
CA TRP A 162 2.93 -1.40 2.70
C TRP A 162 2.28 -0.76 3.93
N GLY A 163 2.95 0.25 4.48
CA GLY A 163 2.48 1.03 5.60
C GLY A 163 2.54 0.33 6.96
N GLY A 164 3.04 -0.91 7.03
CA GLY A 164 3.11 -1.68 8.28
C GLY A 164 1.74 -1.96 8.91
N TYR A 165 0.66 -1.89 8.12
CA TYR A 165 -0.70 -2.09 8.62
C TYR A 165 -1.01 -3.56 8.83
N HIS A 166 -2.05 -3.81 9.62
CA HIS A 166 -2.57 -5.15 9.81
C HIS A 166 -4.09 -5.15 9.97
N ARG A 167 -4.70 -6.31 9.75
CA ARG A 167 -6.09 -6.56 10.13
C ARG A 167 -6.20 -7.81 11.00
N THR A 168 -7.18 -7.81 11.88
CA THR A 168 -7.54 -8.97 12.71
C THR A 168 -8.76 -9.64 12.10
N ILE A 169 -8.67 -10.94 11.89
CA ILE A 169 -9.75 -11.81 11.43
C ILE A 169 -10.11 -12.73 12.59
N TRP A 170 -11.26 -12.54 13.21
CA TRP A 170 -11.69 -13.32 14.37
C TRP A 170 -12.11 -14.72 13.96
N THR A 171 -11.61 -15.74 14.65
CA THR A 171 -11.91 -17.15 14.39
C THR A 171 -12.47 -17.88 15.61
N ASP A 172 -12.92 -17.14 16.61
CA ASP A 172 -13.48 -17.64 17.86
C ASP A 172 -14.96 -18.06 17.80
N GLY A 173 -15.52 -18.13 16.58
CA GLY A 173 -16.90 -18.51 16.34
C GLY A 173 -17.93 -17.38 16.44
N ARG A 174 -17.48 -16.14 16.67
CA ARG A 174 -18.40 -14.99 16.64
C ARG A 174 -18.96 -14.79 15.25
N LYS A 175 -20.14 -14.19 15.18
CA LYS A 175 -20.76 -13.76 13.92
C LYS A 175 -20.27 -12.39 13.52
N LEU A 176 -20.24 -12.12 12.21
CA LEU A 176 -20.08 -10.76 11.69
C LEU A 176 -21.30 -9.94 12.15
N PRO A 177 -21.11 -8.80 12.83
CA PRO A 177 -22.22 -7.93 13.20
C PRO A 177 -22.89 -7.36 11.95
N GLU A 178 -24.21 -7.15 12.00
CA GLU A 178 -24.93 -6.50 10.90
C GLU A 178 -24.39 -5.11 10.63
N GLU A 179 -24.10 -4.36 11.71
CA GLU A 179 -23.43 -3.07 11.68
C GLU A 179 -22.14 -3.19 12.48
N ALA A 180 -21.03 -2.77 11.89
CA ALA A 180 -19.75 -2.73 12.59
C ALA A 180 -19.78 -1.66 13.69
N PRO A 181 -19.14 -1.91 14.85
CA PRO A 181 -19.12 -0.95 15.97
C PRO A 181 -18.50 0.40 15.62
N GLN A 182 -17.60 0.40 14.63
CA GLN A 182 -16.96 1.59 14.06
C GLN A 182 -16.45 1.26 12.64
N LEU A 183 -16.36 2.27 11.80
CA LEU A 183 -15.69 2.14 10.51
C LEU A 183 -14.17 2.02 10.69
N ARG A 184 -13.54 1.21 9.85
CA ARG A 184 -12.11 0.94 9.86
C ARG A 184 -11.58 0.83 8.42
N TRP A 185 -10.38 1.26 8.20
CA TRP A 185 -9.70 1.11 6.91
C TRP A 185 -9.64 -0.35 6.41
N TYR A 186 -9.52 -1.31 7.35
CA TYR A 186 -9.42 -2.74 7.04
C TYR A 186 -10.67 -3.52 7.45
N GLY A 187 -11.76 -2.83 7.75
CA GLY A 187 -13.03 -3.40 8.13
C GLY A 187 -13.02 -4.17 9.45
N TYR A 188 -14.17 -4.71 9.81
CA TYR A 188 -14.35 -5.70 10.86
C TYR A 188 -14.48 -7.08 10.20
N ASN A 189 -13.64 -8.05 10.61
CA ASN A 189 -13.47 -9.29 9.87
C ASN A 189 -13.71 -10.50 10.77
N VAL A 190 -14.47 -11.47 10.26
CA VAL A 190 -14.73 -12.76 10.91
C VAL A 190 -14.39 -13.88 9.94
N GLY A 191 -13.62 -14.85 10.40
CA GLY A 191 -13.16 -15.98 9.60
C GLY A 191 -13.65 -17.31 10.14
N ARG A 192 -13.84 -18.27 9.23
CA ARG A 192 -14.14 -19.66 9.55
C ARG A 192 -13.54 -20.59 8.50
N TRP A 193 -13.30 -21.82 8.91
CA TRP A 193 -12.90 -22.86 7.98
C TRP A 193 -14.08 -23.62 7.43
N GLU A 194 -14.17 -23.74 6.13
CA GLU A 194 -15.10 -24.59 5.38
C GLU A 194 -14.27 -25.67 4.64
N GLY A 195 -14.11 -26.84 5.28
CA GLY A 195 -13.12 -27.82 4.80
C GLY A 195 -11.70 -27.23 4.82
N ASP A 196 -11.05 -27.19 3.68
CA ASP A 196 -9.70 -26.63 3.51
C ASP A 196 -9.72 -25.17 2.95
N THR A 197 -10.87 -24.52 3.01
CA THR A 197 -11.03 -23.14 2.57
C THR A 197 -11.25 -22.24 3.78
N PHE A 198 -10.43 -21.24 3.95
CA PHE A 198 -10.61 -20.19 4.94
C PHE A 198 -11.50 -19.10 4.36
N VAL A 199 -12.71 -18.96 4.91
CA VAL A 199 -13.69 -17.97 4.48
C VAL A 199 -13.68 -16.82 5.43
N VAL A 200 -13.55 -15.60 4.91
CA VAL A 200 -13.57 -14.35 5.68
C VAL A 200 -14.72 -13.50 5.20
N GLU A 201 -15.55 -13.04 6.12
CA GLU A 201 -16.61 -12.08 5.88
C GLU A 201 -16.27 -10.77 6.58
N SER A 202 -16.46 -9.65 5.90
CA SER A 202 -16.04 -8.35 6.40
C SER A 202 -17.06 -7.26 6.08
N ASN A 203 -17.19 -6.27 6.98
CA ASN A 203 -17.97 -5.05 6.81
C ASN A 203 -17.37 -3.89 7.59
N GLY A 204 -18.03 -2.72 7.60
CA GLY A 204 -17.62 -1.57 8.38
C GLY A 204 -16.32 -0.95 7.86
N PHE A 205 -16.23 -0.77 6.56
CA PHE A 205 -15.10 -0.14 5.92
C PHE A 205 -15.22 1.39 5.93
N GLU A 206 -14.09 2.07 6.15
CA GLU A 206 -13.94 3.50 5.99
C GLU A 206 -14.01 3.85 4.50
N ASP A 207 -14.97 4.66 4.08
CA ASP A 207 -15.28 4.94 2.68
C ASP A 207 -14.33 5.92 1.98
N ARG A 208 -13.38 6.51 2.71
CA ARG A 208 -12.32 7.35 2.15
C ARG A 208 -11.28 6.57 1.36
N SER A 209 -11.17 5.25 1.57
CA SER A 209 -10.25 4.42 0.77
C SER A 209 -10.84 4.06 -0.59
N TRP A 210 -10.01 3.57 -1.47
CA TRP A 210 -10.42 3.07 -2.77
C TRP A 210 -10.25 1.55 -2.84
N LEU A 211 -11.05 0.89 -3.65
CA LEU A 211 -10.84 -0.54 -3.95
C LEU A 211 -9.53 -0.76 -4.72
N ASP A 212 -9.24 0.12 -5.68
CA ASP A 212 -8.01 0.17 -6.47
C ASP A 212 -7.98 1.50 -7.25
N GLN A 213 -6.88 1.75 -7.96
CA GLN A 213 -6.88 2.75 -9.04
C GLN A 213 -7.72 2.22 -10.20
N ASP A 214 -8.52 3.07 -10.82
CA ASP A 214 -9.25 2.68 -12.02
C ASP A 214 -8.31 2.60 -13.22
N ARG A 215 -7.86 1.40 -13.53
CA ARG A 215 -6.93 1.12 -14.62
C ARG A 215 -7.47 1.45 -16.02
N ARG A 216 -8.77 1.69 -16.13
CA ARG A 216 -9.40 2.14 -17.39
C ARG A 216 -9.17 3.61 -17.62
N SER A 217 -9.10 4.39 -16.56
CA SER A 217 -8.97 5.86 -16.60
C SER A 217 -7.58 6.36 -16.22
N MET A 218 -6.84 5.63 -15.36
CA MET A 218 -5.56 6.05 -14.76
C MET A 218 -5.62 7.35 -13.95
N ALA A 219 -6.70 8.12 -14.07
CA ALA A 219 -6.92 9.41 -13.41
C ALA A 219 -7.96 9.32 -12.29
N ARG A 220 -8.55 8.15 -12.06
CA ARG A 220 -9.61 7.93 -11.09
C ARG A 220 -9.34 6.72 -10.22
N GLY A 221 -9.96 6.70 -9.04
CA GLY A 221 -10.02 5.54 -8.16
C GLY A 221 -11.36 4.82 -8.28
N MET A 222 -11.37 3.56 -7.91
CA MET A 222 -12.60 2.77 -7.79
C MET A 222 -13.16 2.97 -6.39
N PRO A 223 -14.30 3.68 -6.24
CA PRO A 223 -14.86 3.98 -4.93
C PRO A 223 -15.55 2.75 -4.32
N HIS A 224 -15.77 2.82 -3.03
CA HIS A 224 -16.72 2.00 -2.29
C HIS A 224 -17.45 2.86 -1.25
N SER A 225 -18.49 2.33 -0.66
CA SER A 225 -19.21 2.97 0.42
C SER A 225 -18.92 2.31 1.77
N ASP A 226 -19.44 2.90 2.83
CA ASP A 226 -19.49 2.34 4.18
C ASP A 226 -20.39 1.09 4.31
N GLU A 227 -21.29 0.88 3.33
CA GLU A 227 -22.15 -0.32 3.26
C GLU A 227 -21.46 -1.51 2.57
N MET A 228 -20.19 -1.32 2.11
CA MET A 228 -19.45 -2.39 1.47
C MET A 228 -19.29 -3.60 2.38
N ARG A 229 -19.51 -4.77 1.79
CA ARG A 229 -19.20 -6.08 2.38
C ARG A 229 -18.24 -6.83 1.47
N LEU A 230 -17.33 -7.58 2.07
CA LEU A 230 -16.42 -8.46 1.36
C LEU A 230 -16.61 -9.90 1.83
N VAL A 231 -16.51 -10.84 0.89
CA VAL A 231 -16.37 -12.26 1.17
C VAL A 231 -15.11 -12.76 0.47
N GLU A 232 -14.22 -13.33 1.26
CA GLU A 232 -12.96 -13.88 0.76
C GLU A 232 -12.95 -15.38 0.97
N ARG A 233 -12.38 -16.12 0.02
CA ARG A 233 -12.19 -17.56 0.10
C ARG A 233 -10.73 -17.86 -0.23
N TRP A 234 -9.99 -18.25 0.79
CA TRP A 234 -8.56 -18.57 0.71
C TRP A 234 -8.35 -20.05 0.73
N LYS A 235 -7.64 -20.60 -0.24
CA LYS A 235 -7.34 -22.02 -0.32
C LYS A 235 -5.86 -22.23 -0.62
N ARG A 236 -5.16 -22.92 0.29
CA ARG A 236 -3.79 -23.34 0.05
C ARG A 236 -3.84 -24.60 -0.81
N THR A 237 -3.39 -24.49 -2.06
CA THR A 237 -3.44 -25.58 -3.05
C THR A 237 -2.12 -26.33 -3.16
N SER A 238 -1.04 -25.72 -2.71
CA SER A 238 0.27 -26.34 -2.52
C SER A 238 0.99 -25.68 -1.35
N TYR A 239 2.16 -26.21 -0.95
CA TYR A 239 2.98 -25.55 0.06
C TYR A 239 3.24 -24.09 -0.30
N GLY A 240 3.48 -23.79 -1.57
CA GLY A 240 3.89 -22.48 -2.05
C GLY A 240 2.81 -21.66 -2.74
N THR A 241 1.54 -22.07 -2.73
CA THR A 241 0.49 -21.38 -3.49
C THR A 241 -0.79 -21.25 -2.69
N LEU A 242 -1.30 -20.03 -2.60
CA LEU A 242 -2.66 -19.72 -2.16
C LEU A 242 -3.50 -19.26 -3.34
N GLU A 243 -4.67 -19.84 -3.50
CA GLU A 243 -5.74 -19.29 -4.32
C GLU A 243 -6.62 -18.40 -3.46
N VAL A 244 -7.10 -17.32 -4.05
CA VAL A 244 -8.05 -16.42 -3.42
C VAL A 244 -9.16 -16.05 -4.37
N GLU A 245 -10.37 -16.04 -3.85
CA GLU A 245 -11.54 -15.48 -4.46
C GLU A 245 -12.06 -14.38 -3.56
N LEU A 246 -12.21 -13.17 -4.10
CA LEU A 246 -12.68 -11.98 -3.40
C LEU A 246 -13.97 -11.50 -4.05
N THR A 247 -15.07 -11.51 -3.32
CA THR A 247 -16.37 -11.00 -3.75
C THR A 247 -16.66 -9.67 -3.08
N ILE A 248 -16.92 -8.65 -3.88
CA ILE A 248 -17.25 -7.29 -3.46
C ILE A 248 -18.77 -7.14 -3.58
N ILE A 249 -19.40 -6.70 -2.50
CA ILE A 249 -20.85 -6.49 -2.37
C ILE A 249 -21.04 -5.07 -1.84
N ASP A 250 -21.40 -4.15 -2.72
CA ASP A 250 -21.64 -2.75 -2.35
C ASP A 250 -22.83 -2.22 -3.18
N PRO A 251 -24.06 -2.47 -2.74
CA PRO A 251 -25.26 -2.13 -3.51
C PRO A 251 -25.48 -0.62 -3.63
N LYS A 252 -24.82 0.18 -2.78
CA LYS A 252 -24.87 1.63 -2.84
C LYS A 252 -24.03 2.17 -4.02
N VAL A 253 -22.94 1.47 -4.36
CA VAL A 253 -22.00 1.90 -5.42
C VAL A 253 -22.15 1.07 -6.70
N TYR A 254 -22.32 -0.25 -6.60
CA TYR A 254 -22.36 -1.16 -7.74
C TYR A 254 -23.72 -1.85 -7.89
N THR A 255 -24.18 -2.00 -9.12
CA THR A 255 -25.52 -2.56 -9.41
C THR A 255 -25.64 -4.04 -9.05
N THR A 256 -24.55 -4.79 -9.01
CA THR A 256 -24.51 -6.21 -8.62
C THR A 256 -23.20 -6.53 -7.91
N PRO A 257 -23.17 -7.57 -7.05
CA PRO A 257 -21.91 -8.11 -6.55
C PRO A 257 -21.01 -8.60 -7.68
N TRP A 258 -19.70 -8.54 -7.47
CA TRP A 258 -18.73 -9.01 -8.44
C TRP A 258 -17.51 -9.65 -7.75
N THR A 259 -16.85 -10.55 -8.46
CA THR A 259 -15.82 -11.40 -7.89
C THR A 259 -14.54 -11.30 -8.72
N THR A 260 -13.40 -11.21 -8.04
CA THR A 260 -12.08 -11.38 -8.62
C THR A 260 -11.41 -12.61 -8.04
N LYS A 261 -10.54 -13.25 -8.84
CA LYS A 261 -9.80 -14.44 -8.42
C LYS A 261 -8.33 -14.28 -8.80
N GLY A 262 -7.48 -14.94 -8.04
CA GLY A 262 -6.07 -14.97 -8.35
C GLY A 262 -5.31 -15.93 -7.46
N THR A 263 -4.00 -15.94 -7.66
CA THR A 263 -3.07 -16.75 -6.88
C THR A 263 -1.96 -15.90 -6.33
N VAL A 264 -1.46 -16.26 -5.15
CA VAL A 264 -0.27 -15.66 -4.55
C VAL A 264 0.74 -16.75 -4.24
N ASP A 265 2.00 -16.41 -4.38
CA ASP A 265 3.11 -17.33 -4.17
C ASP A 265 3.76 -17.07 -2.81
N LEU A 266 4.09 -18.16 -2.12
CA LEU A 266 4.92 -18.11 -0.92
C LEU A 266 6.29 -17.54 -1.25
N ARG A 267 6.77 -16.64 -0.40
CA ARG A 267 8.14 -16.10 -0.42
C ARG A 267 8.95 -16.76 0.71
N PRO A 268 9.47 -17.98 0.53
CA PRO A 268 10.10 -18.71 1.60
C PRO A 268 11.37 -18.01 2.09
N GLY A 269 11.45 -17.82 3.41
CA GLY A 269 12.56 -17.12 4.07
C GLY A 269 12.59 -15.61 3.83
N ALA A 270 11.50 -15.04 3.30
CA ALA A 270 11.35 -13.60 3.25
C ALA A 270 10.80 -13.05 4.57
N GLU A 271 11.10 -11.80 4.81
CA GLU A 271 10.52 -10.98 5.85
C GLU A 271 9.75 -9.84 5.18
N LEU A 272 8.77 -9.29 5.86
CA LEU A 272 8.11 -8.06 5.41
C LEU A 272 9.05 -6.88 5.60
N SER A 273 9.21 -6.08 4.57
CA SER A 273 10.00 -4.85 4.65
C SER A 273 9.24 -3.76 5.40
N GLU A 274 9.97 -2.82 5.98
CA GLU A 274 9.38 -1.65 6.60
C GLU A 274 9.13 -0.58 5.53
N TYR A 275 7.87 -0.45 5.12
CA TYR A 275 7.41 0.60 4.21
C TYR A 275 6.50 1.55 4.96
N TRP A 276 6.98 2.75 5.22
CA TRP A 276 6.22 3.79 5.90
C TRP A 276 5.92 4.94 4.96
N CYS A 277 4.70 5.43 4.98
CA CYS A 277 4.38 6.71 4.39
C CYS A 277 4.65 7.80 5.44
N VAL A 278 5.50 8.77 5.10
CA VAL A 278 5.81 9.90 5.97
C VAL A 278 5.08 11.13 5.43
N PRO A 279 4.09 11.69 6.15
CA PRO A 279 3.26 12.79 5.64
C PRO A 279 4.07 14.01 5.17
N THR A 280 5.12 14.39 5.91
CA THR A 280 6.00 15.51 5.53
C THR A 280 6.72 15.27 4.21
N ASP A 281 7.20 14.07 3.98
CA ASP A 281 7.89 13.71 2.74
C ASP A 281 6.91 13.68 1.56
N SER A 282 5.70 13.16 1.81
CA SER A 282 4.64 13.15 0.81
C SER A 282 4.18 14.56 0.44
N GLU A 283 4.01 15.46 1.41
CA GLU A 283 3.67 16.84 1.17
C GLU A 283 4.79 17.59 0.42
N GLU A 284 6.05 17.35 0.77
CA GLU A 284 7.19 17.92 0.07
C GLU A 284 7.27 17.45 -1.37
N TYR A 285 7.13 16.15 -1.60
CA TYR A 285 7.06 15.57 -2.92
C TYR A 285 5.93 16.19 -3.76
N ASN A 286 4.72 16.25 -3.21
CA ASN A 286 3.57 16.83 -3.90
C ASN A 286 3.78 18.33 -4.19
N ARG A 287 4.35 19.10 -3.28
CA ARG A 287 4.66 20.51 -3.45
C ARG A 287 5.72 20.73 -4.54
N ASP A 288 6.76 19.89 -4.60
CA ASP A 288 7.83 20.03 -5.58
C ASP A 288 7.39 19.61 -7.00
N LEU A 289 6.39 18.73 -7.09
CA LEU A 289 5.77 18.42 -8.37
C LEU A 289 4.96 19.59 -8.96
N VAL A 290 4.53 20.54 -8.14
CA VAL A 290 3.74 21.71 -8.55
C VAL A 290 4.61 22.90 -8.98
N ARG A 291 5.92 22.85 -8.72
CA ARG A 291 6.90 23.87 -9.15
C ARG A 291 7.52 23.50 -10.50
#